data_cb9fc5008e7c2a1f2364bee5d047a76d
#
_entry.id   cb9fc5008e7c2a1f2364bee5d047a76d
#
_cell.length_a   1.000
_cell.length_b   1.000
_cell.length_c   1.000
_cell.angle_alpha   90.00
_cell.angle_beta   90.00
_cell.angle_gamma   90.00
#
_symmetry.space_group_name_H-M   'P 1'
#
loop_
_entity.id
_entity.type
_entity.pdbx_description
1 polymer ?
#
loop_
_entity_poly.entity_id
_entity_poly.type
_entity_poly.pdbx_seq_one_letter_code
_entity_poly.pdbx_strand_id
1 'polypeptide(L)'
;MARRTLIPALGLAAALLGGCSKEPLRVDTAPSRHHHHHAPHGGTPIELGEEEYHVELVLDEPSGNLQAYILDAEMENFVRSTAASIEIRATVKGAEQKLVLVAVANAETGETVGDTSLFEAPAGWVRSTGSFDGVLSGVVIRGTNFGDVKFNFPKGNDTDG
;
A
#
# COMPACT_ATOMS: atom_id res chain seq x y z
N MET A 1 92.12 11.95 35.55
CA MET A 1 90.70 11.94 35.96
C MET A 1 89.95 12.84 34.99
N ALA A 2 89.34 12.27 33.95
CA ALA A 2 88.65 13.03 32.94
C ALA A 2 87.20 12.60 32.89
N ARG A 3 86.25 13.48 33.22
CA ARG A 3 84.83 13.27 33.14
C ARG A 3 84.38 13.63 31.73
N ARG A 4 83.82 12.65 30.99
CA ARG A 4 83.18 12.88 29.71
C ARG A 4 81.66 13.03 29.99
N THR A 5 81.16 14.20 29.62
CA THR A 5 79.77 14.54 29.67
C THR A 5 79.14 14.10 28.36
N LEU A 6 78.12 13.20 28.44
CA LEU A 6 77.26 12.83 27.31
C LEU A 6 76.03 13.72 27.26
N ILE A 7 75.75 14.32 26.08
CA ILE A 7 74.60 15.12 25.76
C ILE A 7 73.57 14.16 25.15
N PRO A 8 72.33 14.06 25.65
CA PRO A 8 71.27 13.30 24.97
C PRO A 8 70.60 14.16 23.89
N ALA A 9 70.51 13.62 22.69
CA ALA A 9 69.78 14.18 21.57
C ALA A 9 68.25 14.08 21.82
N LEU A 10 67.63 15.25 21.69
CA LEU A 10 66.14 15.37 21.81
C LEU A 10 65.48 15.01 20.47
N GLY A 11 64.87 13.86 20.40
CA GLY A 11 64.08 13.41 19.25
C GLY A 11 62.69 14.03 19.25
N LEU A 12 62.40 14.85 18.24
CA LEU A 12 61.10 15.45 18.01
C LEU A 12 60.16 14.43 17.34
N ALA A 13 59.23 13.85 18.10
CA ALA A 13 58.19 12.98 17.56
C ALA A 13 57.01 13.82 17.04
N ALA A 14 56.83 13.90 15.73
CA ALA A 14 55.63 14.48 15.09
C ALA A 14 54.48 13.48 15.17
N ALA A 15 53.48 13.79 16.00
CA ALA A 15 52.23 13.07 16.05
C ALA A 15 51.32 13.49 14.90
N LEU A 16 51.16 12.62 13.92
CA LEU A 16 50.12 12.74 12.86
C LEU A 16 48.76 12.38 13.46
N LEU A 17 47.95 13.36 13.78
CA LEU A 17 46.55 13.19 14.10
C LEU A 17 45.78 12.93 12.81
N GLY A 18 45.56 11.65 12.48
CA GLY A 18 44.65 11.22 11.44
C GLY A 18 43.20 11.47 11.88
N GLY A 19 42.64 12.57 11.41
CA GLY A 19 41.20 12.84 11.58
C GLY A 19 40.39 11.88 10.74
N CYS A 20 39.75 10.88 11.37
CA CYS A 20 38.67 10.11 10.75
C CYS A 20 37.44 11.02 10.62
N SER A 21 37.28 11.69 9.49
CA SER A 21 36.02 12.28 9.10
C SER A 21 35.04 11.15 8.82
N LYS A 22 34.11 10.88 9.75
CA LYS A 22 32.91 10.10 9.45
C LYS A 22 32.06 10.93 8.51
N GLU A 23 32.12 10.66 7.22
CA GLU A 23 31.09 11.12 6.29
C GLU A 23 29.75 10.54 6.76
N PRO A 24 28.69 11.39 6.89
CA PRO A 24 27.35 10.88 7.13
C PRO A 24 26.96 10.07 5.91
N LEU A 25 26.58 8.80 6.14
CA LEU A 25 25.95 7.98 5.11
C LEU A 25 24.75 8.77 4.57
N ARG A 26 24.87 9.24 3.34
CA ARG A 26 23.71 9.70 2.57
C ARG A 26 22.84 8.47 2.37
N VAL A 27 21.73 8.41 3.10
CA VAL A 27 20.63 7.55 2.72
C VAL A 27 20.06 8.17 1.46
N ASP A 28 20.48 7.67 0.31
CA ASP A 28 19.80 7.94 -0.95
C ASP A 28 18.41 7.26 -0.79
N THR A 29 17.45 8.05 -0.33
CA THR A 29 16.03 7.71 -0.55
C THR A 29 15.82 7.86 -2.05
N ALA A 30 16.03 6.78 -2.79
CA ALA A 30 15.57 6.70 -4.17
C ALA A 30 14.07 7.05 -4.13
N PRO A 31 13.58 7.97 -5.00
CA PRO A 31 12.15 8.21 -5.08
C PRO A 31 11.48 6.86 -5.39
N SER A 32 10.46 6.51 -4.60
CA SER A 32 9.63 5.35 -4.90
C SER A 32 9.12 5.56 -6.33
N ARG A 33 9.49 4.66 -7.21
CA ARG A 33 8.93 4.66 -8.57
C ARG A 33 7.53 4.08 -8.42
N HIS A 34 6.55 4.95 -8.34
CA HIS A 34 5.17 4.53 -8.44
C HIS A 34 4.96 3.97 -9.86
N HIS A 35 4.62 2.73 -9.94
CA HIS A 35 4.33 2.06 -11.19
C HIS A 35 2.82 2.16 -11.42
N HIS A 36 2.40 2.68 -12.57
CA HIS A 36 0.99 2.60 -12.95
C HIS A 36 0.62 1.14 -13.20
N HIS A 37 0.00 0.53 -12.21
CA HIS A 37 -0.51 -0.84 -12.33
C HIS A 37 -1.75 -0.87 -13.21
N HIS A 38 -1.82 -1.83 -14.11
CA HIS A 38 -3.00 -2.00 -14.95
C HIS A 38 -4.02 -2.86 -14.21
N ALA A 39 -5.14 -2.26 -13.82
CA ALA A 39 -6.24 -2.95 -13.18
C ALA A 39 -6.80 -4.04 -14.11
N PRO A 40 -6.81 -5.34 -13.71
CA PRO A 40 -7.13 -6.46 -14.62
C PRO A 40 -8.56 -6.41 -15.18
N HIS A 41 -9.51 -5.82 -14.46
CA HIS A 41 -10.88 -5.65 -14.92
C HIS A 41 -11.18 -4.23 -15.42
N GLY A 42 -10.16 -3.35 -15.49
CA GLY A 42 -10.35 -1.95 -15.87
C GLY A 42 -11.11 -1.12 -14.83
N GLY A 43 -11.11 -1.58 -13.58
CA GLY A 43 -11.76 -0.91 -12.46
C GLY A 43 -10.90 0.17 -11.81
N THR A 44 -11.31 0.58 -10.62
CA THR A 44 -10.65 1.62 -9.82
C THR A 44 -9.65 0.98 -8.88
N PRO A 45 -8.33 1.20 -9.03
CA PRO A 45 -7.34 0.68 -8.11
C PRO A 45 -7.32 1.50 -6.82
N ILE A 46 -7.24 0.80 -5.68
CA ILE A 46 -7.08 1.37 -4.35
C ILE A 46 -5.87 0.69 -3.71
N GLU A 47 -4.82 1.45 -3.50
CA GLU A 47 -3.60 0.99 -2.84
C GLU A 47 -3.82 0.77 -1.35
N LEU A 48 -3.26 -0.32 -0.83
CA LEU A 48 -3.25 -0.69 0.58
C LEU A 48 -1.82 -0.72 1.10
N GLY A 49 -1.61 -0.07 2.24
CA GLY A 49 -0.28 0.06 2.83
C GLY A 49 0.60 0.98 1.98
N GLU A 50 1.86 0.59 1.79
CA GLU A 50 2.82 1.25 0.90
C GLU A 50 2.95 0.41 -0.38
N GLU A 51 1.86 0.32 -1.17
CA GLU A 51 1.75 -0.52 -2.39
C GLU A 51 1.91 -2.04 -2.13
N GLU A 52 1.64 -2.51 -0.89
CA GLU A 52 1.76 -3.94 -0.59
C GLU A 52 0.68 -4.79 -1.26
N TYR A 53 -0.53 -4.24 -1.38
CA TYR A 53 -1.70 -4.86 -2.02
C TYR A 53 -2.58 -3.79 -2.64
N HIS A 54 -3.51 -4.24 -3.49
CA HIS A 54 -4.53 -3.39 -4.08
C HIS A 54 -5.93 -3.98 -3.89
N VAL A 55 -6.91 -3.09 -3.87
CA VAL A 55 -8.31 -3.46 -4.08
C VAL A 55 -8.77 -2.80 -5.38
N GLU A 56 -9.18 -3.59 -6.35
CA GLU A 56 -9.81 -3.09 -7.58
C GLU A 56 -11.32 -3.05 -7.40
N LEU A 57 -11.92 -1.87 -7.50
CA LEU A 57 -13.38 -1.71 -7.50
C LEU A 57 -13.93 -1.70 -8.92
N VAL A 58 -14.85 -2.60 -9.19
CA VAL A 58 -15.50 -2.76 -10.49
C VAL A 58 -17.01 -2.63 -10.32
N LEU A 59 -17.66 -1.76 -11.08
CA LEU A 59 -19.11 -1.76 -11.20
C LEU A 59 -19.51 -2.78 -12.26
N ASP A 60 -20.09 -3.89 -11.83
CA ASP A 60 -20.72 -4.86 -12.74
C ASP A 60 -22.01 -4.28 -13.30
N GLU A 61 -21.94 -3.79 -14.52
CA GLU A 61 -23.06 -3.12 -15.18
C GLU A 61 -24.32 -4.01 -15.32
N PRO A 62 -24.24 -5.31 -15.64
CA PRO A 62 -25.41 -6.18 -15.72
C PRO A 62 -26.14 -6.33 -14.41
N SER A 63 -25.46 -6.66 -13.31
CA SER A 63 -26.09 -6.88 -12.00
C SER A 63 -26.35 -5.59 -11.22
N GLY A 64 -25.52 -4.54 -11.44
CA GLY A 64 -25.49 -3.33 -10.62
C GLY A 64 -24.79 -3.51 -9.30
N ASN A 65 -23.99 -4.56 -9.14
CA ASN A 65 -23.16 -4.77 -7.98
C ASN A 65 -21.84 -4.02 -8.10
N LEU A 66 -21.35 -3.51 -6.98
CA LEU A 66 -19.96 -3.08 -6.85
C LEU A 66 -19.16 -4.28 -6.36
N GLN A 67 -18.18 -4.67 -7.14
CA GLN A 67 -17.26 -5.77 -6.87
C GLN A 67 -15.93 -5.20 -6.39
N ALA A 68 -15.29 -5.86 -5.43
CA ALA A 68 -13.97 -5.54 -4.92
C ALA A 68 -13.09 -6.78 -5.01
N TYR A 69 -12.07 -6.71 -5.84
CA TYR A 69 -11.07 -7.76 -6.02
C TYR A 69 -9.81 -7.40 -5.22
N ILE A 70 -9.30 -8.33 -4.41
CA ILE A 70 -8.04 -8.14 -3.70
C ILE A 70 -6.91 -8.69 -4.55
N LEU A 71 -5.89 -7.89 -4.78
CA LEU A 71 -4.76 -8.16 -5.66
C LEU A 71 -3.43 -7.94 -4.93
N ASP A 72 -2.37 -8.55 -5.43
CA ASP A 72 -1.00 -8.31 -4.96
C ASP A 72 -0.48 -6.91 -5.36
N ALA A 73 0.76 -6.62 -5.00
CA ALA A 73 1.41 -5.35 -5.27
C ALA A 73 1.40 -4.98 -6.76
N GLU A 74 1.64 -5.94 -7.64
CA GLU A 74 1.73 -5.73 -9.10
C GLU A 74 0.36 -5.81 -9.80
N MET A 75 -0.73 -6.05 -9.05
CA MET A 75 -2.08 -6.30 -9.57
C MET A 75 -2.17 -7.47 -10.57
N GLU A 76 -1.27 -8.44 -10.48
CA GLU A 76 -1.21 -9.59 -11.37
C GLU A 76 -1.91 -10.83 -10.80
N ASN A 77 -1.93 -10.97 -9.46
CA ASN A 77 -2.46 -12.15 -8.79
C ASN A 77 -3.53 -11.79 -7.77
N PHE A 78 -4.61 -12.57 -7.74
CA PHE A 78 -5.63 -12.47 -6.71
C PHE A 78 -5.11 -12.96 -5.36
N VAL A 79 -5.41 -12.20 -4.30
CA VAL A 79 -4.98 -12.49 -2.94
C VAL A 79 -6.20 -12.75 -2.07
N ARG A 80 -6.24 -13.91 -1.39
CA ARG A 80 -7.35 -14.30 -0.55
C ARG A 80 -7.32 -13.62 0.81
N SER A 81 -8.49 -13.20 1.26
CA SER A 81 -8.74 -12.60 2.56
C SER A 81 -9.57 -13.54 3.42
N THR A 82 -9.34 -13.48 4.72
CA THR A 82 -10.15 -14.20 5.72
C THR A 82 -11.37 -13.41 6.18
N ALA A 83 -11.55 -12.17 5.73
CA ALA A 83 -12.70 -11.36 6.07
C ALA A 83 -13.99 -11.95 5.48
N ALA A 84 -15.08 -11.93 6.26
CA ALA A 84 -16.41 -12.28 5.75
C ALA A 84 -17.06 -11.13 4.96
N SER A 85 -16.61 -9.91 5.18
CA SER A 85 -17.06 -8.70 4.48
C SER A 85 -16.03 -7.59 4.62
N ILE A 86 -16.09 -6.64 3.69
CA ILE A 86 -15.39 -5.35 3.76
C ILE A 86 -16.42 -4.23 3.69
N GLU A 87 -16.06 -3.04 4.14
CA GLU A 87 -16.98 -1.91 4.21
C GLU A 87 -16.47 -0.72 3.41
N ILE A 88 -17.38 -0.07 2.68
CA ILE A 88 -17.13 1.23 2.05
C ILE A 88 -18.12 2.24 2.63
N ARG A 89 -17.60 3.32 3.20
CA ARG A 89 -18.39 4.52 3.51
C ARG A 89 -18.22 5.52 2.38
N ALA A 90 -19.24 5.64 1.54
CA ALA A 90 -19.24 6.52 0.36
C ALA A 90 -19.91 7.85 0.69
N THR A 91 -19.30 8.96 0.30
CA THR A 91 -19.92 10.30 0.38
C THR A 91 -20.46 10.69 -0.99
N VAL A 92 -21.79 10.71 -1.11
CA VAL A 92 -22.49 11.03 -2.36
C VAL A 92 -23.30 12.30 -2.17
N LYS A 93 -22.94 13.36 -2.90
CA LYS A 93 -23.63 14.67 -2.81
C LYS A 93 -23.75 15.20 -1.36
N GLY A 94 -22.74 14.91 -0.53
CA GLY A 94 -22.71 15.32 0.88
C GLY A 94 -23.47 14.41 1.85
N ALA A 95 -24.08 13.32 1.36
CA ALA A 95 -24.70 12.30 2.20
C ALA A 95 -23.83 11.04 2.28
N GLU A 96 -23.70 10.46 3.47
CA GLU A 96 -22.98 9.20 3.65
C GLU A 96 -23.86 8.01 3.29
N GLN A 97 -23.29 7.08 2.53
CA GLN A 97 -23.88 5.79 2.19
C GLN A 97 -22.91 4.68 2.61
N LYS A 98 -23.40 3.74 3.39
CA LYS A 98 -22.63 2.58 3.81
C LYS A 98 -22.92 1.40 2.88
N LEU A 99 -21.86 0.80 2.33
CA LEU A 99 -21.88 -0.44 1.59
C LEU A 99 -21.14 -1.50 2.40
N VAL A 100 -21.75 -2.66 2.56
CA VAL A 100 -21.11 -3.85 3.12
C VAL A 100 -20.98 -4.85 1.99
N LEU A 101 -19.77 -4.99 1.47
CA LEU A 101 -19.47 -5.96 0.43
C LEU A 101 -19.19 -7.31 1.11
N VAL A 102 -19.98 -8.31 0.77
CA VAL A 102 -19.87 -9.65 1.35
C VAL A 102 -18.95 -10.53 0.52
N ALA A 103 -18.25 -11.43 1.20
CA ALA A 103 -17.36 -12.41 0.57
C ALA A 103 -18.12 -13.32 -0.39
N VAL A 104 -17.59 -13.48 -1.60
CA VAL A 104 -18.16 -14.34 -2.65
C VAL A 104 -17.38 -15.65 -2.70
N ALA A 105 -18.10 -16.77 -2.62
CA ALA A 105 -17.53 -18.09 -2.83
C ALA A 105 -17.47 -18.40 -4.34
N ASN A 106 -16.37 -19.04 -4.77
CA ASN A 106 -16.21 -19.50 -6.15
C ASN A 106 -15.71 -20.95 -6.17
N ALA A 107 -16.58 -21.88 -6.57
CA ALA A 107 -16.25 -23.30 -6.60
C ALA A 107 -15.18 -23.66 -7.64
N GLU A 108 -15.05 -22.88 -8.70
CA GLU A 108 -14.05 -23.12 -9.77
C GLU A 108 -12.63 -22.82 -9.29
N THR A 109 -12.47 -21.81 -8.43
CA THR A 109 -11.19 -21.44 -7.83
C THR A 109 -11.00 -22.05 -6.43
N GLY A 110 -12.03 -22.71 -5.89
CA GLY A 110 -12.06 -23.26 -4.54
C GLY A 110 -12.15 -22.19 -3.45
N GLU A 111 -12.63 -21.00 -3.77
CA GLU A 111 -12.82 -19.92 -2.81
C GLU A 111 -14.09 -20.11 -2.00
N THR A 112 -14.02 -19.74 -0.73
CA THR A 112 -15.14 -19.83 0.24
C THR A 112 -15.25 -18.54 1.06
N VAL A 113 -16.35 -18.35 1.76
CA VAL A 113 -16.45 -17.27 2.75
C VAL A 113 -15.36 -17.47 3.82
N GLY A 114 -14.52 -16.44 4.02
CA GLY A 114 -13.35 -16.53 4.89
C GLY A 114 -12.06 -17.01 4.20
N ASP A 115 -12.10 -17.27 2.88
CA ASP A 115 -10.95 -17.57 2.04
C ASP A 115 -11.28 -17.19 0.58
N THR A 116 -11.43 -15.90 0.30
CA THR A 116 -11.81 -15.37 -1.01
C THR A 116 -11.09 -14.07 -1.35
N SER A 117 -10.92 -13.82 -2.64
CA SER A 117 -10.39 -12.57 -3.17
C SER A 117 -11.47 -11.61 -3.66
N LEU A 118 -12.74 -12.03 -3.71
CA LEU A 118 -13.85 -11.26 -4.25
C LEU A 118 -14.91 -10.94 -3.18
N PHE A 119 -15.30 -9.68 -3.12
CA PHE A 119 -16.39 -9.17 -2.31
C PHE A 119 -17.36 -8.39 -3.17
N GLU A 120 -18.67 -8.43 -2.89
CA GLU A 120 -19.64 -7.66 -3.64
C GLU A 120 -20.80 -7.14 -2.81
N ALA A 121 -21.42 -6.05 -3.27
CA ALA A 121 -22.64 -5.49 -2.73
C ALA A 121 -23.49 -4.85 -3.84
N PRO A 122 -24.83 -4.87 -3.73
CA PRO A 122 -25.69 -4.08 -4.59
C PRO A 122 -25.40 -2.58 -4.45
N ALA A 123 -25.05 -1.93 -5.54
CA ALA A 123 -24.66 -0.51 -5.58
C ALA A 123 -25.14 0.19 -6.85
N GLY A 124 -26.36 -0.10 -7.30
CA GLY A 124 -26.95 0.42 -8.54
C GLY A 124 -26.98 1.97 -8.61
N TRP A 125 -26.91 2.66 -7.45
CA TRP A 125 -26.80 4.11 -7.37
C TRP A 125 -25.49 4.66 -7.95
N VAL A 126 -24.41 3.86 -7.98
CA VAL A 126 -23.10 4.26 -8.54
C VAL A 126 -23.23 4.66 -10.01
N ARG A 127 -24.08 3.95 -10.78
CA ARG A 127 -24.36 4.30 -12.19
C ARG A 127 -24.85 5.74 -12.35
N SER A 128 -25.78 6.14 -11.48
CA SER A 128 -26.39 7.49 -11.57
C SER A 128 -25.52 8.58 -10.98
N THR A 129 -24.58 8.21 -10.11
CA THR A 129 -23.69 9.15 -9.42
C THR A 129 -22.42 9.40 -10.23
N GLY A 130 -21.88 8.36 -10.86
CA GLY A 130 -20.66 8.40 -11.67
C GLY A 130 -19.37 8.52 -10.86
N SER A 131 -19.40 9.23 -9.73
CA SER A 131 -18.23 9.40 -8.86
C SER A 131 -18.62 9.61 -7.41
N PHE A 132 -17.78 9.18 -6.46
CA PHE A 132 -17.93 9.44 -5.03
C PHE A 132 -16.58 9.38 -4.33
N ASP A 133 -16.47 10.05 -3.19
CA ASP A 133 -15.36 9.86 -2.26
C ASP A 133 -15.72 8.76 -1.27
N GLY A 134 -14.79 7.87 -0.99
CA GLY A 134 -15.01 6.71 -0.14
C GLY A 134 -13.92 6.49 0.89
N VAL A 135 -14.27 5.72 1.92
CA VAL A 135 -13.33 5.14 2.88
C VAL A 135 -13.57 3.64 2.89
N LEU A 136 -12.55 2.89 2.50
CA LEU A 136 -12.53 1.43 2.53
C LEU A 136 -11.99 0.96 3.87
N SER A 137 -12.65 -0.01 4.50
CA SER A 137 -12.23 -0.59 5.78
C SER A 137 -12.58 -2.08 5.88
N GLY A 138 -11.92 -2.76 6.82
CA GLY A 138 -12.14 -4.19 7.09
C GLY A 138 -11.41 -5.13 6.14
N VAL A 139 -10.46 -4.67 5.33
CA VAL A 139 -9.65 -5.54 4.48
C VAL A 139 -8.59 -6.23 5.32
N VAL A 140 -8.65 -7.55 5.44
CA VAL A 140 -7.69 -8.35 6.21
C VAL A 140 -6.95 -9.28 5.27
N ILE A 141 -5.63 -9.10 5.14
CA ILE A 141 -4.77 -9.91 4.30
C ILE A 141 -3.65 -10.49 5.16
N ARG A 142 -3.49 -11.81 5.18
CA ARG A 142 -2.46 -12.52 5.96
C ARG A 142 -2.39 -12.08 7.44
N GLY A 143 -3.54 -11.75 8.02
CA GLY A 143 -3.65 -11.30 9.41
C GLY A 143 -3.39 -9.81 9.64
N THR A 144 -2.98 -9.06 8.63
CA THR A 144 -2.85 -7.59 8.68
C THR A 144 -4.17 -6.95 8.28
N ASN A 145 -4.65 -6.00 9.10
CA ASN A 145 -5.85 -5.22 8.79
C ASN A 145 -5.44 -3.89 8.14
N PHE A 146 -5.85 -3.70 6.91
CA PHE A 146 -5.73 -2.45 6.16
C PHE A 146 -7.03 -1.66 6.35
N GLY A 147 -7.04 -0.73 7.29
CA GLY A 147 -8.24 0.02 7.65
C GLY A 147 -8.22 1.47 7.19
N ASP A 148 -9.40 2.01 6.98
CA ASP A 148 -9.66 3.43 6.71
C ASP A 148 -8.83 4.05 5.57
N VAL A 149 -8.79 3.35 4.43
CA VAL A 149 -8.14 3.82 3.22
C VAL A 149 -9.10 4.74 2.46
N LYS A 150 -8.73 6.00 2.31
CA LYS A 150 -9.49 7.00 1.55
C LYS A 150 -9.22 6.85 0.06
N PHE A 151 -10.25 6.97 -0.74
CA PHE A 151 -10.16 6.89 -2.20
C PHE A 151 -11.26 7.71 -2.88
N ASN A 152 -11.12 7.91 -4.17
CA ASN A 152 -12.17 8.43 -5.04
C ASN A 152 -12.57 7.36 -6.08
N PHE A 153 -13.84 7.12 -6.28
CA PHE A 153 -14.33 6.34 -7.41
C PHE A 153 -14.69 7.30 -8.56
N PRO A 154 -14.20 7.12 -9.80
CA PRO A 154 -13.38 6.01 -10.32
C PRO A 154 -11.86 6.27 -10.37
N LYS A 155 -11.30 7.22 -9.62
CA LYS A 155 -9.90 7.64 -9.76
C LYS A 155 -8.91 6.81 -8.93
N GLY A 156 -9.37 6.16 -7.84
CA GLY A 156 -8.49 5.49 -6.89
C GLY A 156 -7.98 6.42 -5.78
N ASN A 157 -6.85 6.07 -5.20
CA ASN A 157 -6.16 6.86 -4.18
C ASN A 157 -4.67 7.09 -4.50
N ASP A 158 -4.23 6.68 -5.68
CA ASP A 158 -2.92 7.05 -6.19
C ASP A 158 -2.86 8.58 -6.34
N THR A 159 -1.87 9.19 -5.67
CA THR A 159 -1.69 10.66 -5.64
C THR A 159 -0.71 11.15 -6.71
N ASP A 160 -0.20 10.26 -7.55
CA ASP A 160 0.78 10.56 -8.57
C ASP A 160 0.10 10.97 -9.90
N GLY A 161 -0.35 12.18 -9.93
CA GLY A 161 -0.88 12.86 -11.10
C GLY A 161 -0.13 14.18 -11.37
#